data_bddd206e5c845bdc0663eba787585163
#
_entry.id   bddd206e5c845bdc0663eba787585163
#
_cell.length_a   1.000
_cell.length_b   1.000
_cell.length_c   1.000
_cell.angle_alpha   90.00
_cell.angle_beta   90.00
_cell.angle_gamma   90.00
#
_symmetry.space_group_name_H-M   'P 1'
#
loop_
_entity.id
_entity.type
_entity.pdbx_description
1 polymer ?
#
loop_
_entity_poly.entity_id
_entity_poly.type
_entity_poly.pdbx_seq_one_letter_code
_entity_poly.pdbx_strand_id
1 'polypeptide(L)'
;MRIFYILLSIILVTSTQAKSQARGPMPDTEHKVTKFYPNPAVSYITFELAKEQNKTYSLQIFSFLGKKVKEQGDIIDKATVNLSDLNRGLYTFQLKDPSGRVTDSGIFQIIK
;
A
#
# COMPACT_ATOMS: atom_id res chain seq x y z
N MET A 1 -41.95 36.15 7.55
CA MET A 1 -41.62 34.83 8.12
C MET A 1 -41.46 33.72 7.09
N ARG A 2 -42.19 33.74 6.00
CA ARG A 2 -42.05 32.74 4.97
C ARG A 2 -40.68 32.77 4.29
N ILE A 3 -40.11 33.93 4.13
CA ILE A 3 -38.76 34.07 3.52
C ILE A 3 -37.69 33.45 4.41
N PHE A 4 -37.87 33.51 5.71
CA PHE A 4 -36.94 32.98 6.67
C PHE A 4 -36.81 31.45 6.55
N TYR A 5 -37.91 30.76 6.36
CA TYR A 5 -37.88 29.32 6.20
C TYR A 5 -37.27 28.86 4.88
N ILE A 6 -37.48 29.64 3.82
CA ILE A 6 -36.89 29.34 2.52
C ILE A 6 -35.38 29.51 2.58
N LEU A 7 -34.88 30.52 3.23
CA LEU A 7 -33.44 30.73 3.40
C LEU A 7 -32.82 29.62 4.22
N LEU A 8 -33.50 29.16 5.26
CA LEU A 8 -33.01 28.07 6.10
C LEU A 8 -32.92 26.76 5.33
N SER A 9 -33.90 26.48 4.48
CA SER A 9 -33.88 25.25 3.69
C SER A 9 -32.80 25.25 2.62
N ILE A 10 -32.47 26.41 2.07
CA ILE A 10 -31.40 26.52 1.08
C ILE A 10 -30.07 26.26 1.75
N ILE A 11 -29.86 26.74 2.95
CA ILE A 11 -28.60 26.48 3.69
C ILE A 11 -28.42 24.99 3.99
N LEU A 12 -29.50 24.30 4.30
CA LEU A 12 -29.47 22.86 4.56
C LEU A 12 -29.08 22.06 3.32
N VAL A 13 -29.52 22.48 2.14
CA VAL A 13 -29.23 21.76 0.91
C VAL A 13 -27.74 21.91 0.53
N THR A 14 -27.14 23.07 0.79
CA THR A 14 -25.75 23.29 0.42
C THR A 14 -24.75 22.57 1.33
N SER A 15 -25.16 22.20 2.54
CA SER A 15 -24.25 21.55 3.47
C SER A 15 -24.00 20.06 3.16
N THR A 16 -24.81 19.46 2.30
CA THR A 16 -24.70 18.04 2.02
C THR A 16 -23.70 17.70 0.91
N GLN A 17 -23.23 18.69 0.17
CA GLN A 17 -22.36 18.44 -0.97
C GLN A 17 -20.87 18.33 -0.62
N ALA A 18 -20.48 18.73 0.57
CA ALA A 18 -19.07 18.80 0.93
C ALA A 18 -18.44 17.45 1.16
N LYS A 19 -19.22 16.39 1.40
CA LYS A 19 -18.68 15.09 1.75
C LYS A 19 -18.22 14.24 0.58
N SER A 20 -18.73 14.48 -0.61
CA SER A 20 -18.39 13.65 -1.76
C SER A 20 -17.01 13.97 -2.33
N GLN A 21 -16.46 15.10 -2.01
CA GLN A 21 -15.15 15.51 -2.53
C GLN A 21 -13.98 14.93 -1.74
N ALA A 22 -14.22 14.49 -0.51
CA ALA A 22 -13.18 13.87 0.30
C ALA A 22 -12.73 12.52 -0.28
N ARG A 23 -13.49 11.97 -1.20
CA ARG A 23 -13.16 10.74 -1.89
C ARG A 23 -12.77 10.97 -3.33
N GLY A 24 -12.16 12.10 -3.60
CA GLY A 24 -11.65 12.33 -4.92
C GLY A 24 -10.84 11.13 -5.38
N PRO A 25 -10.76 10.88 -6.69
CA PRO A 25 -10.00 9.75 -7.20
C PRO A 25 -8.64 9.78 -6.55
N MET A 26 -8.26 8.66 -5.99
CA MET A 26 -6.91 8.49 -5.48
C MET A 26 -5.97 8.93 -6.58
N PRO A 27 -5.10 9.90 -6.30
CA PRO A 27 -4.10 10.26 -7.29
C PRO A 27 -3.40 8.97 -7.71
N ASP A 28 -3.11 8.88 -8.96
CA ASP A 28 -2.44 7.75 -9.52
C ASP A 28 -1.28 7.36 -8.67
N THR A 29 -1.50 6.35 -7.87
CA THR A 29 -0.40 5.72 -7.18
C THR A 29 0.34 4.92 -8.23
N GLU A 30 1.44 5.46 -8.69
CA GLU A 30 2.37 4.64 -9.42
C GLU A 30 2.79 3.52 -8.48
N HIS A 31 2.35 2.32 -8.81
CA HIS A 31 2.79 1.15 -8.07
C HIS A 31 4.25 0.91 -8.39
N LYS A 32 5.10 1.07 -7.39
CA LYS A 32 6.52 0.81 -7.54
C LYS A 32 6.79 -0.69 -7.66
N VAL A 33 5.99 -1.52 -7.00
CA VAL A 33 6.05 -2.96 -7.17
C VAL A 33 5.16 -3.31 -8.36
N THR A 34 5.78 -3.71 -9.47
CA THR A 34 5.04 -4.05 -10.68
C THR A 34 4.42 -5.42 -10.59
N LYS A 35 5.11 -6.35 -9.92
CA LYS A 35 4.56 -7.69 -9.66
C LYS A 35 5.37 -8.38 -8.56
N PHE A 36 4.75 -9.35 -7.94
CA PHE A 36 5.42 -10.22 -6.99
C PHE A 36 4.92 -11.65 -7.19
N TYR A 37 5.83 -12.61 -7.03
CA TYR A 37 5.53 -14.00 -7.32
C TYR A 37 6.52 -14.93 -6.62
N PRO A 38 6.17 -16.19 -6.41
CA PRO A 38 4.83 -16.77 -6.55
C PRO A 38 3.92 -16.31 -5.42
N ASN A 39 2.62 -16.25 -5.68
CA ASN A 39 1.62 -15.97 -4.65
C ASN A 39 0.42 -16.87 -4.93
N PRO A 40 0.17 -17.89 -4.11
CA PRO A 40 0.82 -18.16 -2.83
C PRO A 40 2.28 -18.58 -2.94
N ALA A 41 3.08 -18.20 -1.94
CA ALA A 41 4.50 -18.52 -1.87
C ALA A 41 4.76 -19.68 -0.94
N VAL A 42 5.89 -20.36 -1.13
CA VAL A 42 6.29 -21.48 -0.27
C VAL A 42 7.61 -21.17 0.42
N SER A 43 8.70 -21.13 -0.35
CA SER A 43 10.03 -20.96 0.22
C SER A 43 10.64 -19.59 -0.05
N TYR A 44 10.16 -18.89 -1.06
CA TYR A 44 10.66 -17.57 -1.42
C TYR A 44 9.57 -16.78 -2.11
N ILE A 45 9.78 -15.47 -2.20
CA ILE A 45 8.94 -14.59 -2.99
C ILE A 45 9.85 -13.55 -3.64
N THR A 46 9.55 -13.20 -4.88
CA THR A 46 10.30 -12.21 -5.64
C THR A 46 9.41 -11.01 -5.90
N PHE A 47 9.96 -9.82 -5.66
CA PHE A 47 9.30 -8.55 -5.96
C PHE A 47 10.05 -7.88 -7.09
N GLU A 48 9.33 -7.49 -8.13
CA GLU A 48 9.89 -6.71 -9.23
C GLU A 48 9.38 -5.28 -9.13
N LEU A 49 10.31 -4.35 -9.17
CA LEU A 49 10.02 -2.94 -8.99
C LEU A 49 10.13 -2.21 -10.31
N ALA A 50 9.37 -1.12 -10.45
CA ALA A 50 9.57 -0.19 -11.55
C ALA A 50 10.93 0.45 -11.39
N LYS A 51 11.78 0.31 -12.41
CA LYS A 51 13.15 0.79 -12.34
C LYS A 51 13.17 2.31 -12.42
N GLU A 52 13.74 2.94 -11.41
CA GLU A 52 13.99 4.38 -11.41
C GLU A 52 15.47 4.63 -11.21
N GLN A 53 15.99 5.59 -11.95
CA GLN A 53 17.40 5.93 -11.86
C GLN A 53 17.72 6.55 -10.51
N ASN A 54 18.85 6.14 -9.94
CA ASN A 54 19.41 6.72 -8.73
C ASN A 54 18.52 6.58 -7.49
N LYS A 55 17.64 5.60 -7.47
CA LYS A 55 16.85 5.32 -6.28
C LYS A 55 17.00 3.89 -5.83
N THR A 56 17.20 3.73 -4.54
CA THR A 56 17.17 2.43 -3.88
C THR A 56 15.99 2.38 -2.94
N TYR A 57 15.44 1.21 -2.77
CA TYR A 57 14.28 1.01 -1.93
C TYR A 57 14.58 -0.01 -0.86
N SER A 58 13.81 0.01 0.21
CA SER A 58 13.84 -1.03 1.22
C SER A 58 12.49 -1.72 1.26
N LEU A 59 12.52 -3.02 1.46
CA LEU A 59 11.32 -3.84 1.54
C LEU A 59 11.19 -4.37 2.96
N GLN A 60 9.99 -4.28 3.51
CA GLN A 60 9.68 -4.80 4.83
C GLN A 60 8.49 -5.72 4.74
N ILE A 61 8.56 -6.85 5.43
CA ILE A 61 7.49 -7.83 5.47
C ILE A 61 6.99 -7.96 6.89
N PHE A 62 5.68 -7.90 7.05
CA PHE A 62 5.02 -7.97 8.34
C PHE A 62 4.10 -9.18 8.40
N SER A 63 4.02 -9.80 9.56
CA SER A 63 3.02 -10.84 9.80
C SER A 63 1.62 -10.23 9.84
N PHE A 64 0.62 -11.10 9.82
CA PHE A 64 -0.78 -10.66 9.92
C PHE A 64 -1.03 -9.83 11.18
N LEU A 65 -0.30 -10.09 12.24
CA LEU A 65 -0.43 -9.35 13.50
C LEU A 65 0.33 -8.03 13.51
N GLY A 66 1.01 -7.69 12.42
CA GLY A 66 1.73 -6.43 12.32
C GLY A 66 3.17 -6.46 12.78
N LYS A 67 3.72 -7.64 13.06
CA LYS A 67 5.11 -7.76 13.47
C LYS A 67 6.02 -7.83 12.23
N LYS A 68 7.06 -6.99 12.20
CA LYS A 68 8.04 -7.03 11.13
C LYS A 68 8.86 -8.32 11.25
N VAL A 69 8.85 -9.13 10.21
CA VAL A 69 9.53 -10.43 10.20
C VAL A 69 10.69 -10.48 9.22
N LYS A 70 10.71 -9.63 8.21
CA LYS A 70 11.80 -9.53 7.24
C LYS A 70 12.03 -8.09 6.84
N GLU A 71 13.27 -7.78 6.48
CA GLU A 71 13.63 -6.48 5.94
C GLU A 71 14.81 -6.65 4.99
N GLN A 72 14.75 -5.96 3.86
CA GLN A 72 15.83 -5.97 2.88
C GLN A 72 15.98 -4.58 2.30
N GLY A 73 17.19 -4.05 2.34
CA GLY A 73 17.50 -2.72 1.80
C GLY A 73 18.22 -2.79 0.45
N ASP A 74 18.54 -1.62 -0.06
CA ASP A 74 19.35 -1.44 -1.27
C ASP A 74 18.79 -2.17 -2.48
N ILE A 75 17.47 -2.11 -2.65
CA ILE A 75 16.79 -2.75 -3.78
C ILE A 75 16.68 -1.74 -4.92
N ILE A 76 17.12 -2.14 -6.11
CA ILE A 76 17.06 -1.28 -7.29
C ILE A 76 15.89 -1.65 -8.18
N ASP A 77 15.78 -2.92 -8.56
CA ASP A 77 14.76 -3.36 -9.51
C ASP A 77 14.10 -4.68 -9.12
N LYS A 78 14.78 -5.50 -8.33
CA LYS A 78 14.28 -6.84 -8.03
C LYS A 78 14.80 -7.29 -6.68
N ALA A 79 13.96 -7.98 -5.92
CA ALA A 79 14.36 -8.54 -4.64
C ALA A 79 13.71 -9.92 -4.46
N THR A 80 14.51 -10.90 -4.06
CA THR A 80 14.02 -12.21 -3.69
C THR A 80 14.24 -12.42 -2.21
N VAL A 81 13.16 -12.74 -1.50
CA VAL A 81 13.17 -12.90 -0.06
C VAL A 81 12.96 -14.35 0.30
N ASN A 82 13.81 -14.87 1.16
CA ASN A 82 13.69 -16.24 1.67
C ASN A 82 12.60 -16.27 2.75
N LEU A 83 11.66 -17.19 2.61
CA LEU A 83 10.52 -17.33 3.52
C LEU A 83 10.56 -18.66 4.29
N SER A 84 11.66 -19.39 4.20
CA SER A 84 11.72 -20.73 4.77
C SER A 84 11.58 -20.76 6.28
N ASP A 85 11.90 -19.67 6.96
CA ASP A 85 11.77 -19.54 8.42
C ASP A 85 10.42 -18.96 8.85
N LEU A 86 9.54 -18.65 7.91
CA LEU A 86 8.23 -18.11 8.22
C LEU A 86 7.15 -19.17 8.13
N ASN A 87 6.14 -19.03 8.97
CA ASN A 87 5.02 -19.96 9.01
C ASN A 87 4.00 -19.65 7.93
N ARG A 88 3.14 -20.63 7.68
CA ARG A 88 1.99 -20.45 6.79
C ARG A 88 1.10 -19.34 7.32
N GLY A 89 0.61 -18.48 6.42
CA GLY A 89 -0.30 -17.42 6.79
C GLY A 89 -0.30 -16.28 5.81
N LEU A 90 -1.02 -15.23 6.17
CA LEU A 90 -1.07 -13.99 5.39
C LEU A 90 0.01 -13.04 5.90
N TYR A 91 0.65 -12.36 4.97
CA TYR A 91 1.69 -11.40 5.25
C TYR A 91 1.46 -10.15 4.43
N THR A 92 1.94 -9.03 4.93
CA THR A 92 1.92 -7.77 4.18
C THR A 92 3.35 -7.34 3.89
N PHE A 93 3.52 -6.61 2.81
CA PHE A 93 4.81 -6.00 2.51
C PHE A 93 4.64 -4.50 2.35
N GLN A 94 5.69 -3.77 2.66
CA GLN A 94 5.78 -2.33 2.42
C GLN A 94 7.11 -2.04 1.73
N LEU A 95 7.03 -1.24 0.69
CA LEU A 95 8.22 -0.74 0.01
C LEU A 95 8.42 0.70 0.43
N LYS A 96 9.62 1.03 0.90
CA LYS A 96 9.97 2.38 1.33
C LYS A 96 11.05 2.97 0.44
N ASP A 97 10.93 4.27 0.16
CA ASP A 97 11.94 5.00 -0.57
C ASP A 97 13.08 5.44 0.36
N PRO A 98 14.15 6.06 -0.17
CA PRO A 98 15.28 6.49 0.68
C PRO A 98 14.89 7.47 1.77
N SER A 99 13.80 8.19 1.63
CA SER A 99 13.34 9.11 2.67
C SER A 99 12.59 8.42 3.80
N GLY A 100 12.31 7.11 3.68
CA GLY A 100 11.55 6.36 4.65
C GLY A 100 10.06 6.35 4.43
N ARG A 101 9.59 6.93 3.32
CA ARG A 101 8.18 6.97 2.99
C ARG A 101 7.73 5.66 2.34
N VAL A 102 6.59 5.16 2.75
CA VAL A 102 6.00 3.98 2.11
C VAL A 102 5.48 4.37 0.74
N THR A 103 6.03 3.76 -0.30
CA THR A 103 5.66 4.03 -1.68
C THR A 103 4.73 2.99 -2.27
N ASP A 104 4.71 1.80 -1.68
CA ASP A 104 3.82 0.73 -2.13
C ASP A 104 3.62 -0.26 -1.00
N SER A 105 2.53 -1.01 -1.07
CA SER A 105 2.22 -2.05 -0.11
C SER A 105 1.29 -3.08 -0.72
N GLY A 106 1.22 -4.26 -0.12
CA GLY A 106 0.36 -5.31 -0.61
C GLY A 106 0.30 -6.47 0.35
N ILE A 107 -0.44 -7.50 -0.05
CA ILE A 107 -0.66 -8.69 0.75
C ILE A 107 -0.28 -9.92 -0.08
N PHE A 108 0.38 -10.88 0.56
CA PHE A 108 0.66 -12.16 -0.06
C PHE A 108 0.44 -13.27 0.96
N GLN A 109 0.36 -14.50 0.47
CA GLN A 109 0.09 -15.66 1.30
C GLN A 109 1.25 -16.66 1.21
N ILE A 110 1.62 -17.22 2.35
CA ILE A 110 2.57 -18.33 2.42
C ILE A 110 1.78 -19.61 2.69
N ILE A 111 1.98 -20.60 1.83
CA ILE A 111 1.41 -21.93 1.99
C ILE A 111 2.55 -22.93 2.15
N LYS A 112 2.50 -23.75 3.17
CA LYS A 112 3.51 -24.78 3.42
C LYS A 112 2.84 -26.07 3.82
#